data_e5d1d96cb9fb6b2a091db491d0bfed6d
#
_entry.id   e5d1d96cb9fb6b2a091db491d0bfed6d
#
_cell.length_a   1.000
_cell.length_b   1.000
_cell.length_c   1.000
_cell.angle_alpha   90.00
_cell.angle_beta   90.00
_cell.angle_gamma   90.00
#
_symmetry.space_group_name_H-M   'P 1'
#
loop_
_entity.id
_entity.type
_entity.pdbx_description
1 polymer ?
#
loop_
_entity_poly.entity_id
_entity_poly.type
_entity_poly.pdbx_seq_one_letter_code
_entity_poly.pdbx_strand_id
1 'polypeptide(L)'
;TKDSTRIYVYLEKKNSNTFDGFVGFSNNETKKITLNGYLDLKLENILVSGETLSLYWKTDGNDQKTFKASIELPYLFKTPIGLKTQIQVFRQDTTFQNTKTAIDLSYFANYNTRFYLGYQGTESSDIQNLNSNLISDFNNSFITTSFDFTKPETNNLTFPIKSKLFASIGIGKRKINTLSEKSEKNQFLLNIQATHTFYLNKKNSIYINSQNNYLKSNHYITNELFRFGGFNSVRGFAENSLQAYFVSLLLTEYRYIISPNLYLHTILDYSLFKNEIENTAITKNLTGIGIGMGLQTKNGLLRLAIANGHAKKQQFEIYNTIIHISYNVKF
;
A
#
# COMPACT_ATOMS: atom_id res chain seq x y z
N THR A 1 -50.00 -7.03 17.46
CA THR A 1 -50.44 -5.66 17.08
C THR A 1 -50.08 -5.46 15.61
N LYS A 2 -50.97 -4.89 14.81
CA LYS A 2 -50.84 -4.69 13.36
C LYS A 2 -49.64 -3.77 12.96
N ASP A 3 -49.02 -3.11 13.93
CA ASP A 3 -48.00 -2.07 13.70
C ASP A 3 -46.60 -2.44 14.24
N SER A 4 -46.31 -3.71 14.51
CA SER A 4 -45.02 -4.15 14.98
C SER A 4 -44.40 -5.18 14.04
N THR A 5 -43.18 -4.90 13.56
CA THR A 5 -42.36 -5.84 12.81
C THR A 5 -41.30 -6.47 13.74
N ARG A 6 -41.27 -7.80 13.82
CA ARG A 6 -40.19 -8.52 14.53
C ARG A 6 -39.11 -8.87 13.56
N ILE A 7 -37.87 -8.42 13.84
CA ILE A 7 -36.68 -8.76 13.09
C ILE A 7 -35.91 -9.81 13.89
N TYR A 8 -35.68 -10.97 13.29
CA TYR A 8 -34.83 -12.02 13.84
C TYR A 8 -33.48 -11.92 13.18
N VAL A 9 -32.42 -11.73 13.97
CA VAL A 9 -31.04 -11.62 13.47
C VAL A 9 -30.26 -12.86 13.92
N TYR A 10 -29.83 -13.65 12.97
CA TYR A 10 -28.96 -14.80 13.20
C TYR A 10 -27.54 -14.40 12.88
N LEU A 11 -26.64 -14.44 13.88
CA LEU A 11 -25.24 -14.07 13.75
C LEU A 11 -24.38 -15.34 13.80
N GLU A 12 -23.53 -15.49 12.80
CA GLU A 12 -22.51 -16.53 12.78
C GLU A 12 -21.12 -15.89 12.97
N LYS A 13 -20.28 -16.54 13.79
CA LYS A 13 -18.90 -16.11 13.98
C LYS A 13 -18.12 -16.36 12.70
N LYS A 14 -17.51 -15.31 12.15
CA LYS A 14 -16.66 -15.38 10.95
C LYS A 14 -15.23 -15.04 11.31
N ASN A 15 -14.27 -15.81 10.78
CA ASN A 15 -12.85 -15.48 10.90
C ASN A 15 -12.55 -14.21 10.12
N SER A 16 -12.15 -13.15 10.81
CA SER A 16 -11.81 -11.85 10.24
C SER A 16 -10.31 -11.55 10.29
N ASN A 17 -9.60 -12.23 11.17
CA ASN A 17 -8.15 -12.09 11.29
C ASN A 17 -7.46 -12.63 10.05
N THR A 18 -6.46 -11.92 9.57
CA THR A 18 -5.67 -12.36 8.43
C THR A 18 -4.18 -12.29 8.74
N PHE A 19 -3.47 -13.29 8.24
CA PHE A 19 -2.03 -13.34 8.23
C PHE A 19 -1.57 -13.67 6.81
N ASP A 20 -0.64 -12.90 6.29
CA ASP A 20 0.05 -13.16 5.02
C ASP A 20 1.54 -13.01 5.26
N GLY A 21 2.35 -13.91 4.74
CA GLY A 21 3.78 -13.76 4.89
C GLY A 21 4.59 -14.98 4.53
N PHE A 22 5.86 -14.72 4.34
CA PHE A 22 6.89 -15.74 4.27
C PHE A 22 8.19 -15.19 4.83
N VAL A 23 9.08 -16.11 5.27
CA VAL A 23 10.42 -15.79 5.71
C VAL A 23 11.38 -16.74 5.00
N GLY A 24 12.35 -16.16 4.31
CA GLY A 24 13.43 -16.86 3.64
C GLY A 24 14.79 -16.45 4.19
N PHE A 25 15.77 -17.29 4.01
CA PHE A 25 17.15 -17.03 4.37
C PHE A 25 18.01 -17.12 3.11
N SER A 26 18.88 -16.17 2.91
CA SER A 26 19.89 -16.21 1.85
C SER A 26 21.27 -15.85 2.42
N ASN A 27 22.31 -16.32 1.77
CA ASN A 27 23.67 -15.90 2.10
C ASN A 27 24.03 -14.76 1.13
N ASN A 28 24.52 -13.65 1.67
CA ASN A 28 25.12 -12.62 0.84
C ASN A 28 26.58 -12.98 0.48
N GLU A 29 27.20 -12.19 -0.39
CA GLU A 29 28.60 -12.37 -0.81
C GLU A 29 29.59 -12.42 0.35
N THR A 30 29.25 -11.81 1.49
CA THR A 30 30.08 -11.82 2.72
C THR A 30 29.81 -13.03 3.62
N LYS A 31 29.07 -14.05 3.14
CA LYS A 31 28.66 -15.26 3.90
C LYS A 31 27.84 -14.96 5.16
N LYS A 32 27.23 -13.80 5.27
CA LYS A 32 26.27 -13.49 6.33
C LYS A 32 24.89 -13.94 5.91
N ILE A 33 24.19 -14.58 6.84
CA ILE A 33 22.78 -14.93 6.63
C ILE A 33 21.95 -13.65 6.58
N THR A 34 21.26 -13.45 5.49
CA THR A 34 20.29 -12.36 5.33
C THR A 34 18.88 -12.92 5.41
N LEU A 35 18.03 -12.20 6.12
CA LEU A 35 16.61 -12.53 6.27
C LEU A 35 15.83 -11.80 5.18
N ASN A 36 15.10 -12.55 4.36
CA ASN A 36 14.22 -12.02 3.33
C ASN A 36 12.78 -12.42 3.65
N GLY A 37 11.84 -11.56 3.38
CA GLY A 37 10.44 -11.93 3.55
C GLY A 37 9.57 -10.76 3.94
N TYR A 38 8.31 -11.09 4.18
CA TYR A 38 7.34 -10.14 4.71
C TYR A 38 6.36 -10.84 5.65
N LEU A 39 5.75 -10.04 6.50
CA LEU A 39 4.66 -10.42 7.39
C LEU A 39 3.61 -9.31 7.30
N ASP A 40 2.36 -9.68 7.05
CA ASP A 40 1.19 -8.81 7.06
C ASP A 40 0.13 -9.44 7.96
N LEU A 41 -0.03 -8.88 9.15
CA LEU A 41 -0.98 -9.34 10.17
C LEU A 41 -2.07 -8.29 10.35
N LYS A 42 -3.32 -8.71 10.24
CA LYS A 42 -4.48 -7.88 10.55
C LYS A 42 -5.38 -8.62 11.53
N LEU A 43 -5.61 -7.99 12.65
CA LEU A 43 -6.46 -8.50 13.73
C LEU A 43 -7.67 -7.57 13.88
N GLU A 44 -8.86 -8.14 13.87
CA GLU A 44 -10.11 -7.39 13.94
C GLU A 44 -10.92 -7.84 15.16
N ASN A 45 -11.39 -6.86 15.93
CA ASN A 45 -12.31 -7.08 17.05
C ASN A 45 -11.80 -8.05 18.13
N ILE A 46 -10.50 -8.04 18.45
CA ILE A 46 -9.91 -8.90 19.50
C ILE A 46 -10.37 -8.45 20.89
N LEU A 47 -10.46 -7.13 21.10
CA LEU A 47 -10.91 -6.50 22.34
C LEU A 47 -12.44 -6.34 22.41
N VAL A 48 -13.18 -6.89 21.43
CA VAL A 48 -14.65 -6.83 21.34
C VAL A 48 -15.20 -5.39 21.25
N SER A 49 -14.39 -4.45 20.75
CA SER A 49 -14.75 -3.03 20.57
C SER A 49 -14.86 -2.64 19.09
N GLY A 50 -14.69 -3.61 18.17
CA GLY A 50 -14.67 -3.39 16.73
C GLY A 50 -13.35 -2.81 16.21
N GLU A 51 -12.30 -2.81 17.03
CA GLU A 51 -10.99 -2.29 16.69
C GLU A 51 -10.29 -3.12 15.62
N THR A 52 -9.38 -2.46 14.91
CA THR A 52 -8.47 -3.08 13.94
C THR A 52 -7.03 -2.80 14.32
N LEU A 53 -6.25 -3.85 14.51
CA LEU A 53 -4.80 -3.79 14.65
C LEU A 53 -4.16 -4.32 13.37
N SER A 54 -3.22 -3.58 12.79
CA SER A 54 -2.45 -4.03 11.63
C SER A 54 -0.97 -3.89 11.88
N LEU A 55 -0.22 -4.92 11.50
CA LEU A 55 1.23 -4.95 11.59
C LEU A 55 1.78 -5.50 10.28
N TYR A 56 2.63 -4.73 9.63
CA TYR A 56 3.31 -5.10 8.40
C TYR A 56 4.82 -4.96 8.59
N TRP A 57 5.55 -5.98 8.25
CA TRP A 57 7.00 -5.98 8.21
C TRP A 57 7.46 -6.58 6.90
N LYS A 58 8.51 -6.00 6.30
CA LYS A 58 9.10 -6.51 5.06
C LYS A 58 10.59 -6.21 5.03
N THR A 59 11.35 -7.17 4.52
CA THR A 59 12.74 -6.99 4.11
C THR A 59 13.00 -7.74 2.79
N ASP A 60 13.70 -7.11 1.87
CA ASP A 60 14.04 -7.71 0.57
C ASP A 60 15.43 -8.38 0.58
N GLY A 61 16.12 -8.34 1.72
CA GLY A 61 17.46 -8.89 1.91
C GLY A 61 18.59 -8.03 1.32
N ASN A 62 18.25 -7.05 0.50
CA ASN A 62 19.17 -6.09 -0.12
C ASN A 62 18.98 -4.71 0.49
N ASP A 63 18.88 -4.69 1.84
CA ASP A 63 19.00 -3.46 2.61
C ASP A 63 17.77 -2.57 2.71
N GLN A 64 16.64 -2.90 2.07
CA GLN A 64 15.38 -2.22 2.32
C GLN A 64 14.59 -2.91 3.42
N LYS A 65 14.19 -2.15 4.42
CA LYS A 65 13.33 -2.62 5.52
C LYS A 65 12.15 -1.69 5.68
N THR A 66 10.97 -2.28 5.76
CA THR A 66 9.73 -1.55 6.02
C THR A 66 9.04 -2.17 7.24
N PHE A 67 8.64 -1.32 8.17
CA PHE A 67 7.77 -1.68 9.29
C PHE A 67 6.61 -0.71 9.33
N LYS A 68 5.38 -1.22 9.47
CA LYS A 68 4.18 -0.40 9.68
C LYS A 68 3.35 -1.03 10.78
N ALA A 69 2.89 -0.22 11.71
CA ALA A 69 1.91 -0.62 12.70
C ALA A 69 0.80 0.42 12.76
N SER A 70 -0.44 -0.03 12.88
CA SER A 70 -1.57 0.87 13.06
C SER A 70 -2.63 0.23 13.96
N ILE A 71 -3.31 1.09 14.72
CA ILE A 71 -4.49 0.73 15.48
C ILE A 71 -5.61 1.71 15.13
N GLU A 72 -6.78 1.18 14.87
CA GLU A 72 -8.02 1.95 14.66
C GLU A 72 -9.05 1.51 15.71
N LEU A 73 -9.49 2.47 16.52
CA LEU A 73 -10.51 2.31 17.55
C LEU A 73 -11.78 2.98 17.05
N PRO A 74 -12.77 2.24 16.55
CA PRO A 74 -14.04 2.81 16.11
C PRO A 74 -14.94 3.12 17.31
N TYR A 75 -15.96 3.93 17.10
CA TYR A 75 -17.08 4.14 18.04
C TYR A 75 -16.66 4.56 19.45
N LEU A 76 -15.70 5.47 19.56
CA LEU A 76 -15.29 6.05 20.84
C LEU A 76 -16.52 6.60 21.59
N PHE A 77 -16.62 6.26 22.86
CA PHE A 77 -17.75 6.69 23.72
C PHE A 77 -19.14 6.36 23.14
N LYS A 78 -19.24 5.29 22.33
CA LYS A 78 -20.49 4.88 21.64
C LYS A 78 -20.99 5.90 20.62
N THR A 79 -20.12 6.73 20.09
CA THR A 79 -20.39 7.70 19.02
C THR A 79 -19.89 7.17 17.68
N PRO A 80 -20.27 7.75 16.53
CA PRO A 80 -19.71 7.39 15.23
C PRO A 80 -18.30 7.96 15.01
N ILE A 81 -17.61 8.36 16.07
CA ILE A 81 -16.25 8.88 16.03
C ILE A 81 -15.27 7.77 16.40
N GLY A 82 -14.16 7.69 15.69
CA GLY A 82 -13.05 6.78 16.00
C GLY A 82 -11.72 7.51 16.03
N LEU A 83 -10.70 6.78 16.46
CA LEU A 83 -9.31 7.23 16.48
C LEU A 83 -8.46 6.20 15.75
N LYS A 84 -7.62 6.67 14.84
CA LYS A 84 -6.63 5.85 14.17
C LYS A 84 -5.24 6.41 14.41
N THR A 85 -4.32 5.56 14.84
CA THR A 85 -2.91 5.91 14.97
C THR A 85 -2.06 4.98 14.13
N GLN A 86 -0.97 5.49 13.59
CA GLN A 86 -0.11 4.75 12.70
C GLN A 86 1.34 5.18 12.87
N ILE A 87 2.25 4.21 12.82
CA ILE A 87 3.68 4.42 12.67
C ILE A 87 4.18 3.60 11.47
N GLN A 88 5.05 4.20 10.68
CA GLN A 88 5.74 3.52 9.60
C GLN A 88 7.22 3.89 9.66
N VAL A 89 8.08 2.88 9.64
CA VAL A 89 9.52 3.03 9.50
C VAL A 89 9.94 2.44 8.17
N PHE A 90 10.62 3.22 7.36
CA PHE A 90 11.26 2.76 6.14
C PHE A 90 12.74 3.06 6.23
N ARG A 91 13.56 2.05 6.04
CA ARG A 91 15.02 2.18 5.98
C ARG A 91 15.53 1.71 4.63
N GLN A 92 16.33 2.54 4.00
CA GLN A 92 17.03 2.23 2.77
C GLN A 92 18.49 1.99 3.11
N ASP A 93 18.88 0.71 3.20
CA ASP A 93 20.27 0.34 3.43
C ASP A 93 20.89 1.11 4.62
N THR A 94 22.11 1.56 4.44
CA THR A 94 22.84 2.45 5.35
C THR A 94 22.66 3.93 4.99
N THR A 95 21.85 4.25 3.96
CA THR A 95 21.75 5.62 3.43
C THR A 95 20.82 6.49 4.26
N PHE A 96 19.57 6.10 4.46
CA PHE A 96 18.62 6.91 5.23
C PHE A 96 17.51 6.06 5.87
N GLN A 97 16.86 6.66 6.84
CA GLN A 97 15.66 6.12 7.49
C GLN A 97 14.58 7.19 7.59
N ASN A 98 13.34 6.82 7.22
CA ASN A 98 12.15 7.64 7.39
C ASN A 98 11.26 7.03 8.46
N THR A 99 10.89 7.82 9.45
CA THR A 99 9.89 7.46 10.46
C THR A 99 8.68 8.37 10.27
N LYS A 100 7.57 7.79 9.84
CA LYS A 100 6.30 8.47 9.62
C LYS A 100 5.34 8.11 10.74
N THR A 101 4.74 9.12 11.37
CA THR A 101 3.67 8.96 12.36
C THR A 101 2.43 9.67 11.88
N ALA A 102 1.26 9.12 12.18
CA ALA A 102 -0.02 9.77 11.89
C ALA A 102 -1.03 9.48 13.00
N ILE A 103 -1.89 10.46 13.23
CA ILE A 103 -3.04 10.38 14.11
C ILE A 103 -4.23 10.99 13.40
N ASP A 104 -5.33 10.25 13.32
CA ASP A 104 -6.53 10.61 12.58
C ASP A 104 -7.77 10.43 13.47
N LEU A 105 -8.62 11.42 13.54
CA LEU A 105 -10.00 11.28 13.99
C LEU A 105 -10.84 10.82 12.83
N SER A 106 -11.57 9.72 13.00
CA SER A 106 -12.45 9.16 11.99
C SER A 106 -13.92 9.43 12.33
N TYR A 107 -14.73 9.65 11.30
CA TYR A 107 -16.18 9.74 11.39
C TYR A 107 -16.82 8.67 10.48
N PHE A 108 -17.59 7.77 11.09
CA PHE A 108 -18.26 6.68 10.39
C PHE A 108 -19.64 7.16 9.92
N ALA A 109 -19.71 7.65 8.68
CA ALA A 109 -20.97 8.12 8.09
C ALA A 109 -21.96 6.97 7.89
N ASN A 110 -21.45 5.80 7.52
CA ASN A 110 -22.16 4.53 7.44
C ASN A 110 -21.14 3.36 7.44
N TYR A 111 -21.62 2.11 7.35
CA TYR A 111 -20.74 0.92 7.38
C TYR A 111 -19.72 0.84 6.22
N ASN A 112 -19.95 1.57 5.13
CA ASN A 112 -19.09 1.58 3.95
C ASN A 112 -18.20 2.83 3.86
N THR A 113 -18.54 3.91 4.58
CA THR A 113 -18.00 5.25 4.33
C THR A 113 -17.44 5.86 5.60
N ARG A 114 -16.19 6.29 5.53
CA ARG A 114 -15.47 6.95 6.63
C ARG A 114 -14.78 8.20 6.13
N PHE A 115 -14.79 9.22 6.98
CA PHE A 115 -14.01 10.45 6.80
C PHE A 115 -12.96 10.52 7.90
N TYR A 116 -11.82 11.09 7.57
CA TYR A 116 -10.73 11.27 8.53
C TYR A 116 -10.25 12.71 8.49
N LEU A 117 -9.94 13.25 9.65
CA LEU A 117 -9.20 14.50 9.84
C LEU A 117 -8.00 14.17 10.71
N GLY A 118 -6.80 14.44 10.22
CA GLY A 118 -5.61 13.97 10.90
C GLY A 118 -4.40 14.89 10.79
N TYR A 119 -3.38 14.50 11.52
CA TYR A 119 -2.05 15.06 11.47
C TYR A 119 -1.05 13.94 11.17
N GLN A 120 -0.14 14.22 10.24
CA GLN A 120 0.90 13.31 9.83
C GLN A 120 2.25 14.02 9.87
N GLY A 121 3.24 13.39 10.49
CA GLY A 121 4.63 13.83 10.48
C GLY A 121 5.55 12.77 9.90
N THR A 122 6.63 13.20 9.26
CA THR A 122 7.73 12.32 8.86
C THR A 122 9.03 12.95 9.30
N GLU A 123 9.83 12.16 9.98
CA GLU A 123 11.21 12.46 10.32
C GLU A 123 12.13 11.57 9.48
N SER A 124 13.07 12.18 8.78
CA SER A 124 14.06 11.49 7.97
C SER A 124 15.46 11.80 8.45
N SER A 125 16.26 10.74 8.58
CA SER A 125 17.66 10.82 8.99
C SER A 125 18.56 10.26 7.89
N ASP A 126 19.54 11.04 7.45
CA ASP A 126 20.68 10.61 6.62
C ASP A 126 21.67 9.84 7.51
N ILE A 127 21.68 8.51 7.40
CA ILE A 127 22.49 7.65 8.28
C ILE A 127 24.01 7.81 8.01
N GLN A 128 24.37 8.12 6.77
CA GLN A 128 25.76 8.27 6.36
C GLN A 128 26.29 9.70 6.57
N ASN A 129 25.41 10.64 6.94
CA ASN A 129 25.74 12.06 7.08
C ASN A 129 26.38 12.65 5.80
N LEU A 130 25.97 12.17 4.64
CA LEU A 130 26.46 12.65 3.34
C LEU A 130 26.03 14.09 3.08
N ASN A 131 24.95 14.55 3.69
CA ASN A 131 24.35 15.89 3.56
C ASN A 131 24.39 16.40 2.11
N SER A 132 24.06 15.47 1.19
CA SER A 132 24.06 15.77 -0.23
C SER A 132 22.77 16.52 -0.61
N ASN A 133 22.79 17.24 -1.72
CA ASN A 133 21.58 17.87 -2.26
C ASN A 133 20.46 16.84 -2.59
N LEU A 134 20.80 15.55 -2.61
CA LEU A 134 19.89 14.45 -2.94
C LEU A 134 19.29 13.77 -1.70
N ILE A 135 20.03 13.68 -0.58
CA ILE A 135 19.59 13.07 0.66
C ILE A 135 19.94 14.03 1.79
N SER A 136 18.96 14.40 2.59
CA SER A 136 19.11 15.34 3.69
C SER A 136 18.23 14.96 4.85
N ASP A 137 18.64 15.31 6.05
CA ASP A 137 17.77 15.27 7.21
C ASP A 137 16.60 16.22 7.03
N PHE A 138 15.39 15.74 7.23
CA PHE A 138 14.21 16.60 7.18
C PHE A 138 13.13 16.18 8.16
N ASN A 139 12.31 17.14 8.52
CA ASN A 139 11.04 16.94 9.20
C ASN A 139 9.93 17.55 8.37
N ASN A 140 8.91 16.78 8.02
CA ASN A 140 7.70 17.33 7.44
C ASN A 140 6.49 17.07 8.34
N SER A 141 5.49 17.93 8.18
CA SER A 141 4.22 17.80 8.87
C SER A 141 3.08 18.24 7.98
N PHE A 142 1.97 17.48 8.01
CA PHE A 142 0.77 17.76 7.22
C PHE A 142 -0.47 17.68 8.10
N ILE A 143 -1.39 18.60 7.89
CA ILE A 143 -2.78 18.42 8.25
C ILE A 143 -3.44 17.69 7.09
N THR A 144 -4.11 16.59 7.36
CA THR A 144 -4.67 15.70 6.33
C THR A 144 -6.18 15.59 6.48
N THR A 145 -6.89 15.52 5.37
CA THR A 145 -8.27 15.03 5.32
C THR A 145 -8.35 13.85 4.37
N SER A 146 -9.10 12.83 4.76
CA SER A 146 -9.18 11.61 3.96
C SER A 146 -10.61 11.06 3.93
N PHE A 147 -10.91 10.36 2.85
CA PHE A 147 -12.15 9.68 2.59
C PHE A 147 -11.86 8.21 2.28
N ASP A 148 -12.56 7.29 2.93
CA ASP A 148 -12.49 5.85 2.65
C ASP A 148 -13.91 5.33 2.37
N PHE A 149 -14.07 4.67 1.24
CA PHE A 149 -15.28 3.97 0.84
C PHE A 149 -14.93 2.54 0.45
N THR A 150 -15.60 1.57 1.06
CA THR A 150 -15.41 0.15 0.75
C THR A 150 -16.75 -0.53 0.54
N LYS A 151 -16.99 -1.04 -0.67
CA LYS A 151 -18.16 -1.87 -0.99
C LYS A 151 -17.76 -3.34 -0.99
N PRO A 152 -18.23 -4.14 -0.03
CA PRO A 152 -17.95 -5.57 0.02
C PRO A 152 -18.69 -6.31 -1.10
N GLU A 153 -18.19 -7.50 -1.45
CA GLU A 153 -18.86 -8.51 -2.26
C GLU A 153 -19.21 -9.71 -1.36
N THR A 154 -20.46 -9.78 -0.94
CA THR A 154 -20.90 -10.73 0.11
C THR A 154 -20.91 -12.18 -0.34
N ASN A 155 -21.06 -12.43 -1.64
CA ASN A 155 -21.22 -13.78 -2.20
C ASN A 155 -19.94 -14.32 -2.83
N ASN A 156 -18.80 -13.63 -2.68
CA ASN A 156 -17.54 -14.05 -3.29
C ASN A 156 -16.42 -14.08 -2.25
N LEU A 157 -16.07 -15.29 -1.78
CA LEU A 157 -15.02 -15.48 -0.78
C LEU A 157 -13.62 -15.20 -1.34
N THR A 158 -13.41 -15.43 -2.63
CA THR A 158 -12.12 -15.19 -3.30
C THR A 158 -11.87 -13.71 -3.52
N PHE A 159 -12.92 -12.95 -3.86
CA PHE A 159 -12.85 -11.51 -4.11
C PHE A 159 -13.86 -10.76 -3.21
N PRO A 160 -13.57 -10.61 -1.91
CA PRO A 160 -14.53 -10.10 -0.92
C PRO A 160 -14.80 -8.60 -1.04
N ILE A 161 -14.07 -7.88 -1.88
CA ILE A 161 -14.22 -6.44 -2.11
C ILE A 161 -14.57 -6.20 -3.57
N LYS A 162 -15.75 -5.60 -3.81
CA LYS A 162 -16.17 -5.18 -5.14
C LYS A 162 -15.57 -3.85 -5.55
N SER A 163 -15.58 -2.86 -4.64
CA SER A 163 -15.06 -1.53 -4.89
C SER A 163 -14.41 -0.97 -3.63
N LYS A 164 -13.32 -0.25 -3.80
CA LYS A 164 -12.71 0.55 -2.74
C LYS A 164 -12.25 1.88 -3.33
N LEU A 165 -12.48 2.97 -2.62
CA LEU A 165 -11.95 4.29 -2.92
C LEU A 165 -11.38 4.88 -1.66
N PHE A 166 -10.11 5.21 -1.70
CA PHE A 166 -9.43 5.99 -0.68
C PHE A 166 -8.88 7.26 -1.33
N ALA A 167 -9.16 8.40 -0.74
CA ALA A 167 -8.60 9.68 -1.17
C ALA A 167 -8.12 10.46 0.05
N SER A 168 -6.92 11.00 -0.02
CA SER A 168 -6.33 11.81 1.05
C SER A 168 -5.66 13.04 0.46
N ILE A 169 -5.88 14.19 1.09
CA ILE A 169 -5.25 15.47 0.77
C ILE A 169 -4.55 15.95 2.02
N GLY A 170 -3.32 16.44 1.88
CA GLY A 170 -2.53 17.02 2.96
C GLY A 170 -1.95 18.37 2.57
N ILE A 171 -1.99 19.32 3.49
CA ILE A 171 -1.31 20.60 3.38
C ILE A 171 -0.33 20.70 4.53
N GLY A 172 0.91 21.02 4.22
CA GLY A 172 1.96 20.95 5.21
C GLY A 172 3.22 21.70 4.85
N LYS A 173 4.25 21.43 5.63
CA LYS A 173 5.55 22.06 5.51
C LYS A 173 6.66 21.05 5.73
N ARG A 174 7.75 21.22 5.01
CA ARG A 174 9.01 20.52 5.24
C ARG A 174 10.05 21.47 5.78
N LYS A 175 10.74 21.05 6.83
CA LYS A 175 11.90 21.71 7.40
C LYS A 175 13.14 20.87 7.13
N ILE A 176 14.16 21.47 6.55
CA ILE A 176 15.48 20.88 6.39
C ILE A 176 16.41 21.61 7.35
N ASN A 177 17.10 20.84 8.19
CA ASN A 177 18.10 21.34 9.11
C ASN A 177 19.48 20.92 8.58
N THR A 178 20.05 21.71 7.69
CA THR A 178 21.47 21.56 7.33
C THR A 178 22.33 22.46 8.22
N LEU A 179 23.62 22.14 8.34
CA LEU A 179 24.58 22.92 9.15
C LEU A 179 24.65 24.40 8.72
N SER A 180 24.28 24.72 7.47
CA SER A 180 24.39 26.05 6.88
C SER A 180 23.07 26.81 6.72
N GLU A 181 21.92 26.11 6.63
CA GLU A 181 20.62 26.77 6.41
C GLU A 181 19.46 26.00 7.04
N LYS A 182 18.56 26.75 7.70
CA LYS A 182 17.22 26.28 8.06
C LYS A 182 16.25 26.73 6.98
N SER A 183 15.74 25.83 6.16
CA SER A 183 14.75 26.16 5.15
C SER A 183 13.41 25.49 5.46
N GLU A 184 12.35 26.32 5.43
CA GLU A 184 10.96 25.83 5.54
C GLU A 184 10.27 26.01 4.19
N LYS A 185 9.66 24.94 3.67
CA LYS A 185 8.97 24.94 2.38
C LYS A 185 7.56 24.38 2.53
N ASN A 186 6.59 25.08 1.95
CA ASN A 186 5.22 24.60 1.88
C ASN A 186 5.14 23.37 0.94
N GLN A 187 4.33 22.41 1.34
CA GLN A 187 4.10 21.19 0.57
C GLN A 187 2.61 20.89 0.48
N PHE A 188 2.22 20.23 -0.62
CA PHE A 188 0.90 19.67 -0.81
C PHE A 188 1.04 18.20 -1.13
N LEU A 189 0.23 17.36 -0.47
CA LEU A 189 0.22 15.91 -0.61
C LEU A 189 -1.14 15.45 -1.13
N LEU A 190 -1.16 14.60 -2.16
CA LEU A 190 -2.35 13.94 -2.66
C LEU A 190 -2.09 12.44 -2.79
N ASN A 191 -3.02 11.63 -2.28
CA ASN A 191 -3.03 10.20 -2.45
C ASN A 191 -4.45 9.75 -2.80
N ILE A 192 -4.61 9.07 -3.95
CA ILE A 192 -5.90 8.51 -4.38
C ILE A 192 -5.66 7.06 -4.81
N GLN A 193 -6.43 6.15 -4.21
CA GLN A 193 -6.45 4.75 -4.59
C GLN A 193 -7.89 4.32 -4.86
N ALA A 194 -8.15 3.77 -6.04
CA ALA A 194 -9.46 3.27 -6.42
C ALA A 194 -9.34 1.85 -6.97
N THR A 195 -10.16 0.94 -6.47
CA THR A 195 -10.25 -0.43 -6.99
C THR A 195 -11.69 -0.76 -7.34
N HIS A 196 -11.88 -1.47 -8.45
CA HIS A 196 -13.20 -1.97 -8.82
C HIS A 196 -13.10 -3.30 -9.56
N THR A 197 -14.05 -4.20 -9.30
CA THR A 197 -14.21 -5.46 -10.03
C THR A 197 -15.48 -5.40 -10.85
N PHE A 198 -15.35 -5.45 -12.18
CA PHE A 198 -16.44 -5.56 -13.14
C PHE A 198 -16.70 -7.04 -13.42
N TYR A 199 -17.85 -7.57 -12.98
CA TYR A 199 -18.25 -8.92 -13.30
C TYR A 199 -18.93 -8.97 -14.66
N LEU A 200 -18.29 -9.63 -15.64
CA LEU A 200 -18.86 -9.84 -16.98
C LEU A 200 -19.87 -10.98 -16.98
N ASN A 201 -19.57 -12.03 -16.21
CA ASN A 201 -20.45 -13.18 -15.94
C ASN A 201 -19.93 -13.91 -14.68
N LYS A 202 -20.52 -15.11 -14.39
CA LYS A 202 -20.14 -15.90 -13.18
C LYS A 202 -18.68 -16.36 -13.17
N LYS A 203 -18.02 -16.44 -14.32
CA LYS A 203 -16.64 -16.93 -14.43
C LYS A 203 -15.63 -15.85 -14.80
N ASN A 204 -16.07 -14.74 -15.37
CA ASN A 204 -15.18 -13.73 -15.95
C ASN A 204 -15.37 -12.39 -15.26
N SER A 205 -14.27 -11.75 -14.90
CA SER A 205 -14.27 -10.39 -14.34
C SER A 205 -13.03 -9.62 -14.76
N ILE A 206 -13.15 -8.30 -14.74
CA ILE A 206 -12.04 -7.37 -14.95
C ILE A 206 -11.84 -6.63 -13.63
N TYR A 207 -10.65 -6.73 -13.09
CA TYR A 207 -10.23 -5.97 -11.92
C TYR A 207 -9.35 -4.80 -12.35
N ILE A 208 -9.65 -3.64 -11.81
CA ILE A 208 -8.90 -2.42 -12.03
C ILE A 208 -8.50 -1.85 -10.68
N ASN A 209 -7.22 -1.48 -10.54
CA ASN A 209 -6.68 -0.76 -9.39
C ASN A 209 -5.88 0.43 -9.89
N SER A 210 -6.36 1.63 -9.59
CA SER A 210 -5.67 2.89 -9.87
C SER A 210 -5.07 3.43 -8.59
N GLN A 211 -3.77 3.78 -8.62
CA GLN A 211 -3.05 4.36 -7.50
C GLN A 211 -2.36 5.64 -7.98
N ASN A 212 -2.66 6.75 -7.33
CA ASN A 212 -2.14 8.05 -7.72
C ASN A 212 -1.59 8.76 -6.48
N ASN A 213 -0.32 9.16 -6.56
CA ASN A 213 0.38 9.88 -5.51
C ASN A 213 1.03 11.13 -6.08
N TYR A 214 0.89 12.25 -5.41
CA TYR A 214 1.50 13.50 -5.80
C TYR A 214 1.99 14.27 -4.57
N LEU A 215 3.26 14.60 -4.58
CA LEU A 215 3.87 15.53 -3.65
C LEU A 215 4.26 16.79 -4.42
N LYS A 216 3.67 17.93 -4.08
CA LYS A 216 4.09 19.22 -4.62
C LYS A 216 5.02 19.88 -3.61
N SER A 217 6.21 20.23 -4.07
CA SER A 217 7.22 20.96 -3.33
C SER A 217 7.99 21.87 -4.29
N ASN A 218 8.65 22.91 -3.79
CA ASN A 218 9.50 23.76 -4.64
C ASN A 218 10.84 23.10 -4.99
N HIS A 219 11.25 22.10 -4.23
CA HIS A 219 12.46 21.33 -4.44
C HIS A 219 12.24 19.94 -3.85
N TYR A 220 12.78 18.88 -4.49
CA TYR A 220 12.61 17.50 -4.06
C TYR A 220 13.93 16.92 -3.58
N ILE A 221 13.86 16.09 -2.55
CA ILE A 221 14.97 15.28 -2.05
C ILE A 221 14.59 13.80 -2.16
N THR A 222 15.56 12.96 -2.45
CA THR A 222 15.34 11.55 -2.79
C THR A 222 14.63 10.77 -1.67
N ASN A 223 14.94 11.06 -0.43
CA ASN A 223 14.39 10.37 0.73
C ASN A 223 12.95 10.79 1.10
N GLU A 224 12.35 11.80 0.43
CA GLU A 224 10.93 12.14 0.58
C GLU A 224 10.04 11.60 -0.54
N LEU A 225 10.62 11.11 -1.64
CA LEU A 225 9.87 10.66 -2.81
C LEU A 225 9.05 9.40 -2.53
N PHE A 226 7.93 9.26 -3.24
CA PHE A 226 7.16 8.02 -3.23
C PHE A 226 7.97 6.89 -3.85
N ARG A 227 7.89 5.72 -3.23
CA ARG A 227 8.50 4.49 -3.73
C ARG A 227 7.44 3.57 -4.28
N PHE A 228 7.73 2.92 -5.40
CA PHE A 228 6.82 2.03 -6.07
C PHE A 228 7.58 0.94 -6.85
N GLY A 229 6.86 0.00 -7.46
CA GLY A 229 7.34 -1.25 -8.00
C GLY A 229 6.98 -2.42 -7.09
N GLY A 230 6.85 -3.62 -7.65
CA GLY A 230 6.55 -4.84 -6.90
C GLY A 230 5.11 -5.34 -7.03
N PHE A 231 4.77 -6.37 -6.26
CA PHE A 231 3.53 -7.15 -6.40
C PHE A 231 2.24 -6.33 -6.27
N ASN A 232 2.21 -5.38 -5.34
CA ASN A 232 1.04 -4.52 -5.09
C ASN A 232 1.14 -3.15 -5.81
N SER A 233 2.09 -3.01 -6.72
CA SER A 233 2.35 -1.85 -7.54
C SER A 233 2.52 -2.26 -9.00
N VAL A 234 3.35 -1.59 -9.81
CA VAL A 234 3.65 -2.04 -11.17
C VAL A 234 4.46 -3.34 -11.12
N ARG A 235 3.86 -4.45 -11.58
CA ARG A 235 4.47 -5.78 -11.55
C ARG A 235 5.50 -5.94 -12.65
N GLY A 236 6.51 -6.79 -12.42
CA GLY A 236 7.67 -6.93 -13.28
C GLY A 236 8.82 -5.96 -12.95
N PHE A 237 8.69 -5.18 -11.87
CA PHE A 237 9.76 -4.38 -11.28
C PHE A 237 10.00 -4.82 -9.84
N ALA A 238 11.23 -4.68 -9.38
CA ALA A 238 11.57 -5.02 -7.99
C ALA A 238 10.82 -4.11 -7.01
N GLU A 239 10.57 -4.62 -5.82
CA GLU A 239 9.81 -3.92 -4.80
C GLU A 239 10.50 -2.62 -4.38
N ASN A 240 9.76 -1.49 -4.36
CA ASN A 240 10.25 -0.16 -3.99
C ASN A 240 11.49 0.31 -4.79
N SER A 241 11.77 -0.29 -5.95
CA SER A 241 12.96 0.04 -6.76
C SER A 241 12.87 1.38 -7.49
N LEU A 242 11.66 1.92 -7.61
CA LEU A 242 11.37 3.14 -8.33
C LEU A 242 10.94 4.24 -7.36
N GLN A 243 11.24 5.49 -7.69
CA GLN A 243 10.90 6.63 -6.86
C GLN A 243 10.53 7.85 -7.69
N ALA A 244 9.53 8.62 -7.22
CA ALA A 244 9.07 9.81 -7.92
C ALA A 244 8.23 10.72 -6.99
N TYR A 245 8.10 12.01 -7.34
CA TYR A 245 7.20 12.94 -6.66
C TYR A 245 5.75 12.87 -7.19
N PHE A 246 5.57 12.35 -8.40
CA PHE A 246 4.28 12.04 -9.00
C PHE A 246 4.28 10.62 -9.55
N VAL A 247 3.30 9.84 -9.13
CA VAL A 247 3.12 8.44 -9.56
C VAL A 247 1.65 8.23 -9.87
N SER A 248 1.36 7.74 -11.07
CA SER A 248 0.03 7.29 -11.47
C SER A 248 0.13 5.87 -12.02
N LEU A 249 -0.49 4.92 -11.36
CA LEU A 249 -0.50 3.51 -11.71
C LEU A 249 -1.90 3.09 -12.10
N LEU A 250 -2.00 2.26 -13.13
CA LEU A 250 -3.20 1.55 -13.51
C LEU A 250 -2.85 0.07 -13.62
N LEU A 251 -3.29 -0.72 -12.64
CA LEU A 251 -3.06 -2.16 -12.55
C LEU A 251 -4.33 -2.87 -12.97
N THR A 252 -4.24 -3.76 -13.96
CA THR A 252 -5.42 -4.44 -14.50
C THR A 252 -5.23 -5.95 -14.55
N GLU A 253 -6.33 -6.67 -14.30
CA GLU A 253 -6.37 -8.12 -14.38
C GLU A 253 -7.68 -8.55 -15.07
N TYR A 254 -7.58 -9.35 -16.13
CA TYR A 254 -8.70 -10.16 -16.56
C TYR A 254 -8.64 -11.48 -15.79
N ARG A 255 -9.67 -11.77 -15.00
CA ARG A 255 -9.76 -12.93 -14.11
C ARG A 255 -10.73 -13.95 -14.68
N TYR A 256 -10.28 -15.19 -14.79
CA TYR A 256 -11.08 -16.34 -15.24
C TYR A 256 -11.15 -17.39 -14.15
N ILE A 257 -12.36 -17.67 -13.64
CA ILE A 257 -12.63 -18.65 -12.60
C ILE A 257 -12.78 -20.01 -13.26
N ILE A 258 -11.80 -20.91 -13.02
CA ILE A 258 -11.79 -22.29 -13.50
C ILE A 258 -12.71 -23.15 -12.62
N SER A 259 -12.56 -23.01 -11.30
CA SER A 259 -13.34 -23.69 -10.27
C SER A 259 -13.60 -22.75 -9.09
N PRO A 260 -14.49 -23.09 -8.14
CA PRO A 260 -14.73 -22.25 -6.96
C PRO A 260 -13.47 -21.86 -6.19
N ASN A 261 -12.42 -22.65 -6.28
CA ASN A 261 -11.19 -22.46 -5.53
C ASN A 261 -9.99 -22.04 -6.40
N LEU A 262 -10.13 -21.98 -7.74
CA LEU A 262 -9.02 -21.72 -8.65
C LEU A 262 -9.41 -20.70 -9.70
N TYR A 263 -8.62 -19.65 -9.84
CA TYR A 263 -8.72 -18.69 -10.94
C TYR A 263 -7.36 -18.41 -11.58
N LEU A 264 -7.39 -18.08 -12.84
CA LEU A 264 -6.26 -17.52 -13.58
C LEU A 264 -6.52 -16.04 -13.83
N HIS A 265 -5.46 -15.26 -13.99
CA HIS A 265 -5.58 -13.88 -14.42
C HIS A 265 -4.43 -13.45 -15.30
N THR A 266 -4.72 -12.51 -16.18
CA THR A 266 -3.68 -11.74 -16.89
C THR A 266 -3.20 -10.59 -16.02
N ILE A 267 -2.03 -10.08 -16.32
CA ILE A 267 -1.46 -8.87 -15.74
C ILE A 267 -1.19 -7.90 -16.88
N LEU A 268 -1.78 -6.71 -16.81
CA LEU A 268 -1.48 -5.60 -17.69
C LEU A 268 -1.46 -4.32 -16.85
N ASP A 269 -0.26 -3.87 -16.52
CA ASP A 269 -0.02 -2.73 -15.69
C ASP A 269 0.57 -1.59 -16.50
N TYR A 270 0.15 -0.36 -16.19
CA TYR A 270 0.70 0.85 -16.77
C TYR A 270 1.07 1.83 -15.66
N SER A 271 2.20 2.47 -15.80
CA SER A 271 2.69 3.48 -14.88
C SER A 271 3.12 4.73 -15.63
N LEU A 272 2.68 5.88 -15.15
CA LEU A 272 3.19 7.20 -15.50
C LEU A 272 3.76 7.83 -14.24
N PHE A 273 5.01 8.26 -14.28
CA PHE A 273 5.61 8.93 -13.13
C PHE A 273 6.53 10.08 -13.55
N LYS A 274 6.68 11.03 -12.62
CA LYS A 274 7.56 12.18 -12.79
C LYS A 274 8.55 12.23 -11.64
N ASN A 275 9.81 12.42 -12.02
CA ASN A 275 10.90 12.69 -11.10
C ASN A 275 11.61 13.97 -11.54
N GLU A 276 12.42 14.55 -10.66
CA GLU A 276 13.23 15.72 -10.93
C GLU A 276 14.69 15.32 -10.77
N ILE A 277 15.48 15.58 -11.80
CA ILE A 277 16.93 15.39 -11.81
C ILE A 277 17.54 16.72 -12.23
N GLU A 278 18.41 17.26 -11.39
CA GLU A 278 19.09 18.55 -11.63
C GLU A 278 18.13 19.68 -12.03
N ASN A 279 17.03 19.83 -11.29
CA ASN A 279 15.95 20.80 -11.55
C ASN A 279 15.20 20.62 -12.89
N THR A 280 15.37 19.47 -13.55
CA THR A 280 14.64 19.13 -14.77
C THR A 280 13.62 18.04 -14.51
N ALA A 281 12.34 18.32 -14.74
CA ALA A 281 11.25 17.35 -14.60
C ALA A 281 11.32 16.30 -15.71
N ILE A 282 11.48 15.03 -15.35
CA ILE A 282 11.51 13.90 -16.27
C ILE A 282 10.23 13.08 -16.10
N THR A 283 9.51 12.86 -17.22
CA THR A 283 8.34 11.97 -17.27
C THR A 283 8.74 10.63 -17.88
N LYS A 284 8.41 9.54 -17.20
CA LYS A 284 8.66 8.17 -17.66
C LYS A 284 7.41 7.33 -17.60
N ASN A 285 7.32 6.36 -18.52
CA ASN A 285 6.24 5.37 -18.58
C ASN A 285 6.83 3.97 -18.44
N LEU A 286 6.15 3.12 -17.69
CA LEU A 286 6.47 1.70 -17.56
C LEU A 286 5.23 0.87 -17.84
N THR A 287 5.44 -0.33 -18.33
CA THR A 287 4.41 -1.34 -18.50
C THR A 287 4.85 -2.64 -17.82
N GLY A 288 3.89 -3.34 -17.19
CA GLY A 288 4.09 -4.67 -16.66
C GLY A 288 3.14 -5.63 -17.35
N ILE A 289 3.65 -6.73 -17.89
CA ILE A 289 2.84 -7.75 -18.57
C ILE A 289 3.13 -9.10 -17.94
N GLY A 290 2.08 -9.90 -17.71
CA GLY A 290 2.26 -11.19 -17.11
C GLY A 290 0.98 -11.98 -16.97
N ILE A 291 1.09 -13.08 -16.26
CA ILE A 291 -0.01 -13.99 -15.91
C ILE A 291 0.12 -14.40 -14.45
N GLY A 292 -0.97 -14.80 -13.86
CA GLY A 292 -0.98 -15.31 -12.51
C GLY A 292 -2.13 -16.26 -12.26
N MET A 293 -2.08 -16.87 -11.08
CA MET A 293 -3.14 -17.76 -10.60
C MET A 293 -3.39 -17.52 -9.11
N GLY A 294 -4.60 -17.78 -8.68
CA GLY A 294 -4.96 -17.83 -7.27
C GLY A 294 -5.68 -19.10 -6.92
N LEU A 295 -5.23 -19.74 -5.85
CA LEU A 295 -5.81 -20.97 -5.31
C LEU A 295 -6.35 -20.71 -3.90
N GLN A 296 -7.67 -20.78 -3.74
CA GLN A 296 -8.34 -20.71 -2.44
C GLN A 296 -8.19 -22.05 -1.75
N THR A 297 -7.51 -22.07 -0.62
CA THR A 297 -7.40 -23.22 0.28
C THR A 297 -8.40 -23.07 1.45
N LYS A 298 -8.51 -24.07 2.30
CA LYS A 298 -9.33 -24.00 3.53
C LYS A 298 -8.90 -22.84 4.45
N ASN A 299 -7.60 -22.57 4.50
CA ASN A 299 -7.02 -21.62 5.44
C ASN A 299 -6.67 -20.27 4.81
N GLY A 300 -6.73 -20.12 3.48
CA GLY A 300 -6.35 -18.87 2.85
C GLY A 300 -6.25 -18.91 1.34
N LEU A 301 -5.74 -17.84 0.76
CA LEU A 301 -5.58 -17.65 -0.68
C LEU A 301 -4.10 -17.62 -1.05
N LEU A 302 -3.64 -18.64 -1.78
CA LEU A 302 -2.32 -18.65 -2.43
C LEU A 302 -2.40 -17.91 -3.76
N ARG A 303 -1.51 -16.96 -3.99
CA ARG A 303 -1.39 -16.25 -5.27
C ARG A 303 0.02 -16.39 -5.81
N LEU A 304 0.11 -16.76 -7.09
CA LEU A 304 1.34 -16.81 -7.86
C LEU A 304 1.20 -15.87 -9.06
N ALA A 305 2.22 -15.12 -9.36
CA ALA A 305 2.23 -14.24 -10.53
C ALA A 305 3.64 -14.19 -11.13
N ILE A 306 3.69 -14.21 -12.46
CA ILE A 306 4.91 -14.06 -13.25
C ILE A 306 4.71 -12.85 -14.13
N ALA A 307 5.55 -11.84 -13.99
CA ALA A 307 5.44 -10.60 -14.72
C ALA A 307 6.80 -10.08 -15.19
N ASN A 308 6.80 -9.49 -16.36
CA ASN A 308 7.94 -8.80 -16.97
C ASN A 308 7.66 -7.31 -17.06
N GLY A 309 8.59 -6.51 -16.60
CA GLY A 309 8.54 -5.06 -16.62
C GLY A 309 9.28 -4.48 -17.82
N HIS A 310 8.65 -3.52 -18.50
CA HIS A 310 9.22 -2.86 -19.68
C HIS A 310 9.18 -1.34 -19.53
N ALA A 311 10.28 -0.69 -19.81
CA ALA A 311 10.38 0.76 -19.91
C ALA A 311 10.44 1.18 -21.39
N LYS A 312 9.81 2.31 -21.72
CA LYS A 312 9.87 2.85 -23.10
C LYS A 312 11.33 2.99 -23.56
N LYS A 313 11.65 2.42 -24.72
CA LYS A 313 12.99 2.34 -25.34
C LYS A 313 13.92 1.22 -24.81
N GLN A 314 13.49 0.35 -23.91
CA GLN A 314 14.22 -0.87 -23.58
C GLN A 314 13.72 -2.02 -24.45
N GLN A 315 14.58 -2.95 -24.80
CA GLN A 315 14.16 -4.20 -25.44
C GLN A 315 13.50 -5.11 -24.42
N PHE A 316 12.55 -5.91 -24.87
CA PHE A 316 11.92 -6.93 -24.03
C PHE A 316 12.97 -8.03 -23.73
N GLU A 317 13.26 -8.25 -22.46
CA GLU A 317 14.27 -9.19 -22.02
C GLU A 317 13.64 -10.18 -21.03
N ILE A 318 13.64 -11.46 -21.37
CA ILE A 318 13.00 -12.51 -20.57
C ILE A 318 13.64 -12.63 -19.18
N TYR A 319 14.93 -12.36 -19.03
CA TYR A 319 15.61 -12.45 -17.74
C TYR A 319 15.16 -11.41 -16.72
N ASN A 320 14.47 -10.34 -17.13
CA ASN A 320 13.86 -9.36 -16.25
C ASN A 320 12.53 -9.82 -15.65
N THR A 321 12.14 -11.09 -15.87
CA THR A 321 10.89 -11.64 -15.36
C THR A 321 10.97 -11.88 -13.86
N ILE A 322 9.99 -11.37 -13.13
CA ILE A 322 9.89 -11.51 -11.67
C ILE A 322 8.74 -12.47 -11.33
N ILE A 323 9.01 -13.40 -10.42
CA ILE A 323 8.02 -14.30 -9.85
C ILE A 323 7.61 -13.77 -8.49
N HIS A 324 6.31 -13.59 -8.30
CA HIS A 324 5.72 -13.15 -7.05
C HIS A 324 4.89 -14.27 -6.42
N ILE A 325 5.06 -14.50 -5.14
CA ILE A 325 4.32 -15.50 -4.35
C ILE A 325 3.74 -14.79 -3.12
N SER A 326 2.48 -15.07 -2.82
CA SER A 326 1.79 -14.56 -1.62
C SER A 326 0.80 -15.61 -1.11
N TYR A 327 0.73 -15.78 0.21
CA TYR A 327 -0.23 -16.68 0.84
C TYR A 327 -0.93 -15.98 2.00
N ASN A 328 -2.17 -15.57 1.78
CA ASN A 328 -3.00 -14.89 2.78
C ASN A 328 -3.86 -15.90 3.54
N VAL A 329 -3.62 -16.06 4.82
CA VAL A 329 -4.33 -16.97 5.74
C VAL A 329 -5.42 -16.21 6.50
N LYS A 330 -6.58 -16.84 6.70
CA LYS A 330 -7.67 -16.34 7.57
C LYS A 330 -7.86 -17.28 8.76
N PHE A 331 -7.95 -16.73 9.97
CA PHE A 331 -8.08 -17.49 11.22
C PHE A 331 -8.94 -16.78 12.27
#